data_516d9bbe824a2e5efce4269b02480b0b
#
_entry.id   516d9bbe824a2e5efce4269b02480b0b
#
_cell.length_a   1.000
_cell.length_b   1.000
_cell.length_c   1.000
_cell.angle_alpha   90.00
_cell.angle_beta   90.00
_cell.angle_gamma   90.00
#
_symmetry.space_group_name_H-M   'P 1'
#
loop_
_entity.id
_entity.type
_entity.pdbx_description
1 polymer ?
#
loop_
_entity_poly.entity_id
_entity_poly.type
_entity_poly.pdbx_seq_one_letter_code
_entity_poly.pdbx_strand_id
1 'polypeptide(L)'
;MATQTIYDVIVVGSGASGGVAAYTLATKGLKVLCLEAGRMIEPHKDFHNHKPPYRWPYRGHGKPGQYGKLPQGMEWKINEWTDQLFTIPHDDPYALAPGAKFTWTRLRAVGGRTLVWGRESGRFGPLDFKPKSMQDGFGEDWPITYEDLEPYYDKTEALIGMSGGGEAVYNSPASKNALPAFNARCGELLIKKGAAKLGLKTVSMPLAVLSKP
;
A
#
# COMPACT_ATOMS: atom_id res chain seq x y z
N MET A 1 5.72 44.39 2.06
CA MET A 1 4.64 43.61 1.37
C MET A 1 5.10 42.13 1.40
N ALA A 2 4.30 41.23 1.94
CA ALA A 2 4.61 39.80 1.91
C ALA A 2 4.55 39.35 0.45
N THR A 3 5.64 38.80 -0.06
CA THR A 3 5.69 38.22 -1.41
C THR A 3 4.79 36.98 -1.40
N GLN A 4 3.70 37.02 -2.13
CA GLN A 4 2.81 35.84 -2.28
C GLN A 4 3.58 34.76 -3.03
N THR A 5 3.79 33.61 -2.40
CA THR A 5 4.39 32.46 -3.06
C THR A 5 3.35 31.83 -3.99
N ILE A 6 3.66 31.76 -5.27
CA ILE A 6 2.83 31.08 -6.28
C ILE A 6 3.40 29.69 -6.48
N TYR A 7 2.54 28.69 -6.45
CA TYR A 7 2.84 27.29 -6.72
C TYR A 7 2.30 26.89 -8.10
N ASP A 8 3.03 26.03 -8.79
CA ASP A 8 2.61 25.51 -10.10
C ASP A 8 1.55 24.42 -9.96
N VAL A 9 1.63 23.64 -8.86
CA VAL A 9 0.76 22.50 -8.61
C VAL A 9 0.43 22.38 -7.12
N ILE A 10 -0.82 22.01 -6.84
CA ILE A 10 -1.27 21.63 -5.50
C ILE A 10 -1.59 20.14 -5.50
N VAL A 11 -0.96 19.38 -4.61
CA VAL A 11 -1.23 17.97 -4.35
C VAL A 11 -1.96 17.85 -3.03
N VAL A 12 -3.11 17.21 -3.01
CA VAL A 12 -3.93 17.00 -1.80
C VAL A 12 -3.73 15.57 -1.30
N GLY A 13 -3.12 15.44 -0.12
CA GLY A 13 -2.74 14.18 0.51
C GLY A 13 -1.36 13.69 0.10
N SER A 14 -0.59 13.25 1.08
CA SER A 14 0.79 12.74 0.92
C SER A 14 0.89 11.21 0.95
N GLY A 15 -0.21 10.50 0.76
CA GLY A 15 -0.24 9.04 0.66
C GLY A 15 0.53 8.53 -0.57
N ALA A 16 0.41 7.24 -0.88
CA ALA A 16 1.14 6.58 -1.96
C ALA A 16 1.09 7.36 -3.29
N SER A 17 -0.11 7.69 -3.77
CA SER A 17 -0.29 8.40 -5.05
C SER A 17 0.18 9.85 -4.98
N GLY A 18 -0.24 10.60 -3.94
CA GLY A 18 0.12 12.01 -3.80
C GLY A 18 1.62 12.20 -3.54
N GLY A 19 2.23 11.33 -2.74
CA GLY A 19 3.67 11.36 -2.49
C GLY A 19 4.48 11.16 -3.77
N VAL A 20 4.15 10.15 -4.58
CA VAL A 20 4.82 9.90 -5.88
C VAL A 20 4.55 11.03 -6.87
N ALA A 21 3.33 11.58 -6.90
CA ALA A 21 3.01 12.73 -7.75
C ALA A 21 3.82 13.97 -7.35
N ALA A 22 3.86 14.31 -6.07
CA ALA A 22 4.64 15.45 -5.55
C ALA A 22 6.13 15.28 -5.86
N TYR A 23 6.68 14.08 -5.62
CA TYR A 23 8.07 13.76 -5.94
C TYR A 23 8.36 13.93 -7.45
N THR A 24 7.51 13.34 -8.29
CA THR A 24 7.71 13.37 -9.75
C THR A 24 7.63 14.79 -10.30
N LEU A 25 6.70 15.62 -9.81
CA LEU A 25 6.54 16.99 -10.26
C LEU A 25 7.67 17.90 -9.75
N ALA A 26 8.07 17.75 -8.49
CA ALA A 26 9.16 18.50 -7.91
C ALA A 26 10.52 18.18 -8.58
N THR A 27 10.79 16.91 -8.89
CA THR A 27 12.00 16.50 -9.62
C THR A 27 12.05 17.01 -11.06
N LYS A 28 10.91 17.41 -11.63
CA LYS A 28 10.81 18.10 -12.91
C LYS A 28 10.94 19.63 -12.81
N GLY A 29 11.23 20.15 -11.62
CA GLY A 29 11.45 21.58 -11.38
C GLY A 29 10.20 22.40 -11.09
N LEU A 30 9.03 21.76 -10.92
CA LEU A 30 7.81 22.48 -10.58
C LEU A 30 7.75 22.81 -9.07
N LYS A 31 7.19 23.96 -8.73
CA LYS A 31 6.90 24.34 -7.35
C LYS A 31 5.62 23.66 -6.90
N VAL A 32 5.75 22.64 -6.07
CA VAL A 32 4.62 21.82 -5.60
C VAL A 32 4.25 22.20 -4.17
N LEU A 33 2.97 22.47 -3.93
CA LEU A 33 2.39 22.56 -2.60
C LEU A 33 1.67 21.24 -2.29
N CYS A 34 2.13 20.51 -1.29
CA CYS A 34 1.45 19.31 -0.80
C CYS A 34 0.66 19.66 0.47
N LEU A 35 -0.67 19.52 0.41
CA LEU A 35 -1.57 19.71 1.54
C LEU A 35 -1.84 18.34 2.19
N GLU A 36 -1.52 18.22 3.48
CA GLU A 36 -1.70 16.99 4.25
C GLU A 36 -2.48 17.31 5.54
N ALA A 37 -3.48 16.49 5.85
CA ALA A 37 -4.30 16.67 7.04
C ALA A 37 -3.71 16.02 8.30
N GLY A 38 -2.76 15.09 8.12
CA GLY A 38 -2.17 14.33 9.21
C GLY A 38 -0.83 14.90 9.71
N ARG A 39 -0.43 14.43 10.87
CA ARG A 39 0.85 14.82 11.47
C ARG A 39 2.04 14.14 10.76
N MET A 40 3.21 14.75 10.87
CA MET A 40 4.46 14.10 10.50
C MET A 40 4.74 12.92 11.44
N ILE A 41 5.16 11.81 10.87
CA ILE A 41 5.64 10.63 11.60
C ILE A 41 7.15 10.65 11.63
N GLU A 42 7.70 10.60 12.83
CA GLU A 42 9.13 10.53 13.06
C GLU A 42 9.49 9.08 13.48
N PRO A 43 10.10 8.24 12.61
CA PRO A 43 10.30 6.82 12.89
C PRO A 43 10.97 6.51 14.22
N HIS A 44 11.95 7.33 14.63
CA HIS A 44 12.67 7.14 15.90
C HIS A 44 11.83 7.44 17.15
N LYS A 45 10.80 8.27 17.01
CA LYS A 45 9.90 8.62 18.12
C LYS A 45 8.63 7.78 18.10
N ASP A 46 8.07 7.58 16.91
CA ASP A 46 6.77 6.93 16.75
C ASP A 46 6.88 5.39 16.68
N PHE A 47 8.00 4.85 16.19
CA PHE A 47 8.22 3.40 16.03
C PHE A 47 9.46 2.93 16.80
N HIS A 48 9.51 3.22 18.09
CA HIS A 48 10.64 2.86 18.95
C HIS A 48 10.61 1.41 19.45
N ASN A 49 9.57 0.64 19.13
CA ASN A 49 9.45 -0.73 19.56
C ASN A 49 10.03 -1.70 18.52
N HIS A 50 11.17 -2.29 18.87
CA HIS A 50 11.84 -3.32 18.07
C HIS A 50 11.60 -4.75 18.60
N LYS A 51 10.64 -4.92 19.52
CA LYS A 51 10.31 -6.24 20.07
C LYS A 51 9.41 -6.99 19.10
N PRO A 52 9.57 -8.32 18.97
CA PRO A 52 8.65 -9.12 18.17
C PRO A 52 7.24 -9.08 18.78
N PRO A 53 6.17 -9.24 17.97
CA PRO A 53 4.78 -9.07 18.39
C PRO A 53 4.38 -9.91 19.63
N TYR A 54 4.92 -11.11 19.77
CA TYR A 54 4.62 -11.98 20.92
C TYR A 54 5.17 -11.44 22.27
N ARG A 55 6.06 -10.42 22.23
CA ARG A 55 6.58 -9.71 23.40
C ARG A 55 5.90 -8.37 23.66
N TRP A 56 4.93 -7.99 22.84
CA TRP A 56 4.16 -6.78 23.04
C TRP A 56 3.18 -6.94 24.20
N PRO A 57 2.78 -5.87 24.89
CA PRO A 57 1.88 -5.94 26.04
C PRO A 57 0.60 -6.70 25.77
N TYR A 58 0.04 -6.55 24.57
CA TYR A 58 -1.20 -7.19 24.13
C TYR A 58 -1.01 -8.09 22.91
N ARG A 59 0.24 -8.48 22.62
CA ARG A 59 0.61 -9.39 21.51
C ARG A 59 0.10 -8.95 20.13
N GLY A 60 0.00 -7.65 19.91
CA GLY A 60 -0.50 -7.07 18.67
C GLY A 60 -2.02 -7.00 18.54
N HIS A 61 -2.76 -7.34 19.60
CA HIS A 61 -4.24 -7.29 19.60
C HIS A 61 -4.80 -6.00 20.21
N GLY A 62 -3.95 -5.12 20.71
CA GLY A 62 -4.35 -3.94 21.44
C GLY A 62 -4.92 -4.24 22.83
N LYS A 63 -5.18 -3.20 23.61
CA LYS A 63 -5.75 -3.33 24.96
C LYS A 63 -7.17 -3.91 24.86
N PRO A 64 -7.50 -4.95 25.66
CA PRO A 64 -8.85 -5.53 25.68
C PRO A 64 -9.93 -4.47 25.87
N GLY A 65 -10.96 -4.50 25.05
CA GLY A 65 -12.09 -3.55 25.09
C GLY A 65 -11.80 -2.15 24.54
N GLN A 66 -10.55 -1.82 24.23
CA GLN A 66 -10.17 -0.48 23.75
C GLN A 66 -10.85 -0.14 22.42
N TYR A 67 -10.90 -1.10 21.50
CA TYR A 67 -11.45 -0.86 20.18
C TYR A 67 -12.94 -1.21 20.08
N GLY A 68 -13.45 -2.07 20.94
CA GLY A 68 -14.87 -2.39 21.11
C GLY A 68 -15.70 -2.36 19.83
N LYS A 69 -16.67 -1.44 19.78
CA LYS A 69 -17.52 -1.18 18.62
C LYS A 69 -16.94 -0.18 17.63
N LEU A 70 -15.73 0.31 17.85
CA LEU A 70 -15.08 1.27 16.97
C LEU A 70 -14.65 0.58 15.65
N PRO A 71 -14.59 1.34 14.55
CA PRO A 71 -14.07 0.84 13.26
C PRO A 71 -12.70 0.16 13.38
N GLN A 72 -11.88 0.62 14.33
CA GLN A 72 -10.55 0.08 14.62
C GLN A 72 -10.57 -1.41 15.00
N GLY A 73 -11.62 -1.88 15.65
CA GLY A 73 -11.76 -3.31 16.01
C GLY A 73 -11.91 -4.25 14.81
N MET A 74 -12.22 -3.71 13.64
CA MET A 74 -12.39 -4.47 12.39
C MET A 74 -11.11 -4.49 11.52
N GLU A 75 -10.09 -3.71 11.87
CA GLU A 75 -8.88 -3.56 11.06
C GLU A 75 -7.71 -4.30 11.72
N TRP A 76 -7.29 -5.41 11.13
CA TRP A 76 -6.22 -6.27 11.64
C TRP A 76 -4.85 -5.57 11.79
N LYS A 77 -4.65 -4.45 11.10
CA LYS A 77 -3.41 -3.64 11.19
C LYS A 77 -3.36 -2.74 12.41
N ILE A 78 -4.48 -2.61 13.13
CA ILE A 78 -4.56 -1.79 14.33
C ILE A 78 -4.13 -2.63 15.54
N ASN A 79 -3.11 -2.15 16.20
CA ASN A 79 -2.54 -2.74 17.39
C ASN A 79 -2.04 -1.63 18.32
N GLU A 80 -1.51 -1.98 19.47
CA GLU A 80 -1.05 -1.04 20.49
C GLU A 80 0.03 -0.04 20.05
N TRP A 81 0.59 -0.20 18.85
CA TRP A 81 1.63 0.67 18.30
C TRP A 81 1.16 1.49 17.10
N THR A 82 0.18 0.98 16.37
CA THR A 82 -0.31 1.61 15.15
C THR A 82 -1.64 2.33 15.33
N ASP A 83 -2.35 2.10 16.43
CA ASP A 83 -3.65 2.72 16.71
C ASP A 83 -3.60 4.25 16.69
N GLN A 84 -2.51 4.83 17.17
CA GLN A 84 -2.26 6.28 17.14
C GLN A 84 -2.25 6.91 15.73
N LEU A 85 -2.11 6.09 14.69
CA LEU A 85 -2.09 6.56 13.30
C LEU A 85 -3.49 6.63 12.69
N PHE A 86 -4.44 5.89 13.28
CA PHE A 86 -5.80 5.81 12.77
C PHE A 86 -6.70 6.85 13.43
N THR A 87 -7.56 7.45 12.62
CA THR A 87 -8.58 8.37 13.14
C THR A 87 -9.73 7.59 13.74
N ILE A 88 -10.32 8.14 14.81
CA ILE A 88 -11.54 7.61 15.39
C ILE A 88 -12.72 8.54 15.06
N PRO A 89 -13.96 8.00 14.92
CA PRO A 89 -15.12 8.82 14.56
C PRO A 89 -15.43 9.95 15.53
N HIS A 90 -15.04 9.85 16.78
CA HIS A 90 -15.22 10.90 17.78
C HIS A 90 -14.37 12.14 17.43
N ASP A 91 -13.12 11.94 17.04
CA ASP A 91 -12.19 13.04 16.75
C ASP A 91 -12.33 13.58 15.32
N ASP A 92 -12.68 12.67 14.41
CA ASP A 92 -12.86 12.98 12.98
C ASP A 92 -14.20 12.42 12.49
N PRO A 93 -15.32 13.03 12.83
CA PRO A 93 -16.63 12.53 12.45
C PRO A 93 -16.85 12.56 10.94
N TYR A 94 -17.63 11.63 10.44
CA TYR A 94 -18.12 11.63 9.06
C TYR A 94 -19.62 11.34 9.05
N ALA A 95 -20.31 11.96 8.10
CA ALA A 95 -21.74 11.76 7.93
C ALA A 95 -22.04 10.63 6.94
N LEU A 96 -23.07 9.86 7.24
CA LEU A 96 -23.59 8.84 6.34
C LEU A 96 -25.00 9.23 5.90
N ALA A 97 -25.37 8.86 4.67
CA ALA A 97 -26.74 8.97 4.22
C ALA A 97 -27.66 8.07 5.10
N PRO A 98 -28.92 8.44 5.32
CA PRO A 98 -29.85 7.64 6.08
C PRO A 98 -29.91 6.20 5.56
N GLY A 99 -29.73 5.20 6.47
CA GLY A 99 -29.73 3.78 6.12
C GLY A 99 -28.43 3.24 5.53
N ALA A 100 -27.45 4.07 5.22
CA ALA A 100 -26.14 3.60 4.74
C ALA A 100 -25.37 2.91 5.86
N LYS A 101 -24.76 1.77 5.53
CA LYS A 101 -23.84 1.03 6.41
C LYS A 101 -22.43 1.16 5.84
N PHE A 102 -21.60 1.95 6.49
CA PHE A 102 -20.23 2.14 6.07
C PHE A 102 -19.33 2.35 7.29
N THR A 103 -18.20 1.68 7.29
CA THR A 103 -17.18 1.83 8.33
C THR A 103 -15.90 2.35 7.69
N TRP A 104 -15.48 3.53 8.12
CA TRP A 104 -14.30 4.16 7.55
C TRP A 104 -13.11 4.08 8.50
N THR A 105 -12.22 3.14 8.25
CA THR A 105 -10.88 3.09 8.87
C THR A 105 -9.90 3.86 8.02
N ARG A 106 -9.43 4.99 8.51
CA ARG A 106 -8.52 5.88 7.78
C ARG A 106 -7.34 6.32 8.64
N LEU A 107 -6.21 6.58 7.97
CA LEU A 107 -5.06 7.21 8.59
C LEU A 107 -5.05 8.71 8.29
N ARG A 108 -4.61 9.48 9.29
CA ARG A 108 -4.24 10.88 9.15
C ARG A 108 -2.80 11.07 9.60
N ALA A 109 -1.89 10.83 8.68
CA ALA A 109 -0.46 10.99 8.90
C ALA A 109 0.23 11.24 7.55
N VAL A 110 1.32 11.97 7.55
CA VAL A 110 2.17 12.13 6.37
C VAL A 110 2.61 10.75 5.88
N GLY A 111 2.35 10.46 4.61
CA GLY A 111 2.57 9.13 4.02
C GLY A 111 1.33 8.25 3.99
N GLY A 112 0.28 8.56 4.76
CA GLY A 112 -0.99 7.84 4.75
C GLY A 112 -0.82 6.33 4.99
N ARG A 113 -1.56 5.50 4.27
CA ARG A 113 -1.54 4.03 4.44
C ARG A 113 -0.22 3.35 4.08
N THR A 114 0.73 4.04 3.43
CA THR A 114 2.07 3.48 3.23
C THR A 114 2.84 3.21 4.54
N LEU A 115 2.37 3.78 5.65
CA LEU A 115 2.93 3.51 6.98
C LEU A 115 2.55 2.13 7.54
N VAL A 116 1.47 1.53 7.06
CA VAL A 116 0.88 0.30 7.63
C VAL A 116 0.50 -0.76 6.59
N TRP A 117 0.84 -0.60 5.32
CA TRP A 117 0.50 -1.56 4.28
C TRP A 117 1.37 -2.83 4.34
N GLY A 118 0.89 -3.92 3.72
CA GLY A 118 1.59 -5.20 3.68
C GLY A 118 2.79 -5.24 2.73
N ARG A 119 3.04 -4.17 1.98
CA ARG A 119 4.10 -4.06 0.97
C ARG A 119 3.95 -4.99 -0.24
N GLU A 120 2.82 -5.64 -0.36
CA GLU A 120 2.48 -6.42 -1.54
C GLU A 120 2.32 -5.48 -2.74
N SER A 121 3.06 -5.75 -3.81
CA SER A 121 3.25 -4.80 -4.92
C SER A 121 3.06 -5.47 -6.29
N GLY A 122 2.08 -6.38 -6.39
CA GLY A 122 1.73 -7.01 -7.66
C GLY A 122 1.19 -6.01 -8.68
N ARG A 123 1.51 -6.22 -9.95
CA ARG A 123 0.92 -5.48 -11.06
C ARG A 123 -0.48 -6.00 -11.33
N PHE A 124 -1.40 -5.12 -11.65
CA PHE A 124 -2.61 -5.50 -12.35
C PHE A 124 -2.25 -5.94 -13.77
N GLY A 125 -2.87 -7.00 -14.24
CA GLY A 125 -2.65 -7.53 -15.57
C GLY A 125 -3.67 -7.02 -16.59
N PRO A 126 -3.54 -7.42 -17.86
CA PRO A 126 -4.44 -6.96 -18.93
C PRO A 126 -5.93 -7.16 -18.63
N LEU A 127 -6.30 -8.26 -17.97
CA LEU A 127 -7.70 -8.57 -17.66
C LEU A 127 -8.29 -7.60 -16.63
N ASP A 128 -7.48 -7.04 -15.71
CA ASP A 128 -7.97 -6.07 -14.72
C ASP A 128 -8.37 -4.73 -15.36
N PHE A 129 -7.81 -4.41 -16.54
CA PHE A 129 -8.16 -3.20 -17.29
C PHE A 129 -9.34 -3.42 -18.26
N LYS A 130 -9.62 -4.65 -18.61
CA LYS A 130 -10.64 -5.02 -19.59
C LYS A 130 -11.60 -6.09 -19.07
N PRO A 131 -12.20 -5.91 -17.87
CA PRO A 131 -13.03 -6.95 -17.27
C PRO A 131 -14.24 -7.28 -18.13
N LYS A 132 -14.90 -6.27 -18.73
CA LYS A 132 -16.10 -6.46 -19.52
C LYS A 132 -15.84 -7.20 -20.83
N SER A 133 -14.80 -6.77 -21.59
CA SER A 133 -14.53 -7.34 -22.91
C SER A 133 -13.69 -8.62 -22.87
N MET A 134 -12.86 -8.82 -21.84
CA MET A 134 -11.90 -9.92 -21.78
C MET A 134 -12.18 -10.99 -20.73
N GLN A 135 -13.14 -10.79 -19.82
CA GLN A 135 -13.46 -11.76 -18.77
C GLN A 135 -14.94 -12.20 -18.84
N ASP A 136 -15.77 -11.64 -17.99
CA ASP A 136 -17.12 -12.13 -17.69
C ASP A 136 -18.27 -11.22 -18.18
N GLY A 137 -17.93 -10.12 -18.83
CA GLY A 137 -18.90 -9.16 -19.34
C GLY A 137 -19.43 -8.18 -18.30
N PHE A 138 -18.98 -8.26 -17.04
CA PHE A 138 -19.38 -7.36 -15.97
C PHE A 138 -18.49 -6.12 -15.86
N GLY A 139 -19.04 -5.08 -15.24
CA GLY A 139 -18.33 -3.82 -15.03
C GLY A 139 -18.19 -3.00 -16.30
N GLU A 140 -17.15 -2.20 -16.34
CA GLU A 140 -16.77 -1.39 -17.51
C GLU A 140 -15.27 -1.53 -17.76
N ASP A 141 -14.89 -1.56 -19.01
CA ASP A 141 -13.48 -1.53 -19.41
C ASP A 141 -12.86 -0.17 -19.07
N TRP A 142 -11.67 -0.17 -18.52
CA TRP A 142 -10.92 1.06 -18.34
C TRP A 142 -10.51 1.64 -19.70
N PRO A 143 -10.48 2.98 -19.86
CA PRO A 143 -10.05 3.64 -21.10
C PRO A 143 -8.55 3.48 -21.40
N ILE A 144 -7.80 2.89 -20.49
CA ILE A 144 -6.37 2.59 -20.57
C ILE A 144 -6.13 1.08 -20.56
N THR A 145 -4.95 0.65 -20.96
CA THR A 145 -4.51 -0.75 -20.99
C THR A 145 -3.35 -0.98 -20.03
N TYR A 146 -2.97 -2.24 -19.82
CA TYR A 146 -1.77 -2.59 -19.08
C TYR A 146 -0.51 -1.97 -19.73
N GLU A 147 -0.43 -2.02 -21.05
CA GLU A 147 0.71 -1.52 -21.84
C GLU A 147 0.91 -0.01 -21.66
N ASP A 148 -0.18 0.74 -21.50
CA ASP A 148 -0.11 2.18 -21.20
C ASP A 148 0.53 2.44 -19.83
N LEU A 149 0.35 1.54 -18.87
CA LEU A 149 0.86 1.68 -17.50
C LEU A 149 2.18 0.94 -17.24
N GLU A 150 2.57 -0.02 -18.06
CA GLU A 150 3.79 -0.81 -17.87
C GLU A 150 5.04 0.06 -17.63
N PRO A 151 5.30 1.14 -18.38
CA PRO A 151 6.47 2.00 -18.14
C PRO A 151 6.44 2.72 -16.78
N TYR A 152 5.25 2.95 -16.25
CA TYR A 152 5.08 3.59 -14.92
C TYR A 152 5.19 2.60 -13.79
N TYR A 153 4.75 1.35 -13.98
CA TYR A 153 5.06 0.25 -13.07
C TYR A 153 6.57 0.10 -12.94
N ASP A 154 7.30 0.01 -14.05
CA ASP A 154 8.76 -0.12 -14.06
C ASP A 154 9.44 0.99 -13.26
N LYS A 155 9.03 2.25 -13.44
CA LYS A 155 9.57 3.41 -12.72
C LYS A 155 9.25 3.38 -11.22
N THR A 156 8.01 3.01 -10.88
CA THR A 156 7.56 2.98 -9.49
C THR A 156 8.26 1.86 -8.71
N GLU A 157 8.36 0.67 -9.30
CA GLU A 157 9.05 -0.49 -8.72
C GLU A 157 10.53 -0.22 -8.47
N ALA A 158 11.20 0.45 -9.41
CA ALA A 158 12.58 0.89 -9.24
C ALA A 158 12.71 1.92 -8.11
N LEU A 159 11.76 2.86 -8.01
CA LEU A 159 11.75 3.89 -6.96
C LEU A 159 11.55 3.32 -5.57
N ILE A 160 10.61 2.38 -5.40
CA ILE A 160 10.29 1.80 -4.08
C ILE A 160 11.21 0.65 -3.69
N GLY A 161 12.02 0.12 -4.62
CA GLY A 161 12.92 -0.99 -4.37
C GLY A 161 12.17 -2.30 -4.15
N MET A 162 11.45 -2.78 -5.19
CA MET A 162 10.68 -4.01 -5.12
C MET A 162 11.54 -5.26 -5.29
N SER A 163 11.31 -6.31 -4.51
CA SER A 163 11.92 -7.63 -4.64
C SER A 163 10.89 -8.70 -5.00
N GLY A 164 11.31 -9.74 -5.70
CA GLY A 164 10.41 -10.78 -6.22
C GLY A 164 9.59 -10.29 -7.42
N GLY A 165 8.65 -11.10 -7.92
CA GLY A 165 7.80 -10.72 -9.06
C GLY A 165 8.50 -10.68 -10.42
N GLY A 166 9.71 -11.24 -10.52
CA GLY A 166 10.45 -11.32 -11.80
C GLY A 166 9.94 -12.39 -12.76
N GLU A 167 8.90 -13.12 -12.39
CA GLU A 167 8.27 -14.15 -13.23
C GLU A 167 6.78 -13.87 -13.38
N ALA A 168 6.29 -13.90 -14.63
CA ALA A 168 4.87 -13.77 -14.90
C ALA A 168 4.10 -15.04 -14.54
N VAL A 169 2.87 -14.86 -14.05
CA VAL A 169 1.87 -15.89 -13.89
C VAL A 169 0.51 -15.35 -14.33
N TYR A 170 -0.32 -16.19 -14.96
CA TYR A 170 -1.65 -15.87 -15.48
C TYR A 170 -1.83 -14.37 -15.79
N ASN A 171 -2.64 -13.64 -15.00
CA ASN A 171 -2.90 -12.20 -15.16
C ASN A 171 -1.96 -11.31 -14.32
N SER A 172 -0.78 -11.78 -13.93
CA SER A 172 0.22 -11.00 -13.19
C SER A 172 1.51 -10.91 -14.00
N PRO A 173 1.72 -9.80 -14.73
CA PRO A 173 2.92 -9.59 -15.53
C PRO A 173 4.19 -9.52 -14.67
N ALA A 174 5.31 -9.95 -15.23
CA ALA A 174 6.61 -9.87 -14.56
C ALA A 174 7.11 -8.44 -14.45
N SER A 175 7.79 -8.14 -13.35
CA SER A 175 8.58 -6.91 -13.21
C SER A 175 9.93 -7.05 -13.89
N LYS A 176 10.34 -6.02 -14.64
CA LYS A 176 11.69 -5.92 -15.25
C LYS A 176 12.74 -5.42 -14.26
N ASN A 177 12.33 -4.70 -13.22
CA ASN A 177 13.19 -4.01 -12.26
C ASN A 177 13.20 -4.68 -10.88
N ALA A 178 12.65 -5.91 -10.76
CA ALA A 178 12.62 -6.62 -9.50
C ALA A 178 14.03 -6.96 -9.00
N LEU A 179 14.30 -6.61 -7.74
CA LEU A 179 15.43 -7.17 -7.02
C LEU A 179 15.24 -8.67 -6.82
N PRO A 180 16.31 -9.45 -6.60
CA PRO A 180 16.19 -10.87 -6.32
C PRO A 180 15.17 -11.14 -5.20
N ALA A 181 14.38 -12.18 -5.37
CA ALA A 181 13.47 -12.62 -4.32
C ALA A 181 14.22 -13.05 -3.06
N PHE A 182 13.57 -12.95 -1.90
CA PHE A 182 14.08 -13.54 -0.67
C PHE A 182 14.16 -15.06 -0.78
N ASN A 183 15.08 -15.65 -0.03
CA ASN A 183 15.19 -17.11 0.04
C ASN A 183 13.90 -17.71 0.59
N ALA A 184 13.41 -18.73 -0.10
CA ALA A 184 12.23 -19.45 0.34
C ALA A 184 12.48 -20.20 1.66
N ARG A 185 11.50 -20.15 2.57
CA ARG A 185 11.53 -20.88 3.84
C ARG A 185 11.18 -22.34 3.63
N CYS A 186 11.48 -23.19 4.62
CA CYS A 186 11.20 -24.65 4.52
C CYS A 186 9.76 -24.97 4.14
N GLY A 187 8.77 -24.30 4.73
CA GLY A 187 7.35 -24.49 4.40
C GLY A 187 7.05 -24.13 2.94
N GLU A 188 7.58 -23.01 2.46
CA GLU A 188 7.41 -22.56 1.07
C GLU A 188 8.05 -23.53 0.07
N LEU A 189 9.22 -24.11 0.42
CA LEU A 189 9.86 -25.13 -0.40
C LEU A 189 9.03 -26.43 -0.48
N LEU A 190 8.37 -26.82 0.61
CA LEU A 190 7.47 -27.97 0.62
C LEU A 190 6.23 -27.73 -0.24
N ILE A 191 5.62 -26.54 -0.13
CA ILE A 191 4.50 -26.12 -0.98
C ILE A 191 4.93 -26.13 -2.45
N LYS A 192 6.08 -25.54 -2.76
CA LYS A 192 6.63 -25.53 -4.14
C LYS A 192 6.80 -26.95 -4.71
N LYS A 193 7.34 -27.88 -3.91
CA LYS A 193 7.48 -29.30 -4.30
C LYS A 193 6.12 -29.97 -4.53
N GLY A 194 5.14 -29.67 -3.67
CA GLY A 194 3.78 -30.21 -3.81
C GLY A 194 3.08 -29.67 -5.06
N ALA A 195 3.13 -28.36 -5.27
CA ALA A 195 2.55 -27.68 -6.43
C ALA A 195 3.14 -28.21 -7.75
N ALA A 196 4.45 -28.39 -7.80
CA ALA A 196 5.13 -28.93 -8.99
C ALA A 196 4.62 -30.33 -9.39
N LYS A 197 4.25 -31.19 -8.42
CA LYS A 197 3.67 -32.52 -8.69
C LYS A 197 2.28 -32.40 -9.33
N LEU A 198 1.61 -31.31 -9.15
CA LEU A 198 0.29 -31.01 -9.74
C LEU A 198 0.40 -30.17 -11.02
N GLY A 199 1.60 -29.91 -11.53
CA GLY A 199 1.82 -29.05 -12.69
C GLY A 199 1.58 -27.56 -12.42
N LEU A 200 1.47 -27.15 -11.14
CA LEU A 200 1.23 -25.76 -10.77
C LEU A 200 2.54 -24.99 -10.63
N LYS A 201 2.63 -23.84 -11.28
CA LYS A 201 3.75 -22.91 -11.14
C LYS A 201 3.61 -22.12 -9.83
N THR A 202 4.70 -21.98 -9.10
CA THR A 202 4.81 -21.09 -7.93
C THR A 202 5.88 -20.05 -8.19
N VAL A 203 5.59 -18.80 -7.85
CA VAL A 203 6.50 -17.66 -8.01
C VAL A 203 6.66 -16.91 -6.69
N SER A 204 7.71 -16.14 -6.57
CA SER A 204 7.91 -15.27 -5.41
C SER A 204 7.01 -14.05 -5.53
N MET A 205 6.29 -13.76 -4.45
CA MET A 205 5.43 -12.59 -4.37
C MET A 205 6.25 -11.29 -4.51
N PRO A 206 5.80 -10.32 -5.31
CA PRO A 206 6.44 -9.02 -5.37
C PRO A 206 6.18 -8.23 -4.09
N LEU A 207 7.25 -7.79 -3.46
CA LEU A 207 7.21 -7.04 -2.20
C LEU A 207 8.06 -5.77 -2.29
N ALA A 208 7.53 -4.63 -1.85
CA ALA A 208 8.28 -3.38 -1.70
C ALA A 208 9.21 -3.46 -0.48
N VAL A 209 10.20 -4.34 -0.56
CA VAL A 209 11.22 -4.59 0.46
C VAL A 209 12.54 -4.82 -0.26
N LEU A 210 13.58 -4.12 0.15
CA LEU A 210 14.92 -4.31 -0.39
C LEU A 210 15.47 -5.68 0.03
N SER A 211 15.79 -6.53 -0.93
CA SER A 211 16.44 -7.82 -0.69
C SER A 211 17.97 -7.72 -0.78
N LYS A 212 18.47 -6.60 -1.28
CA LYS A 212 19.88 -6.22 -1.29
C LYS A 212 20.00 -4.77 -0.85
N PRO A 213 21.08 -4.36 -0.19
CA PRO A 213 21.35 -2.97 0.18
C PRO A 213 21.52 -2.08 -1.05
#